data_e95a638d008c3f2523eb76e84cd1f50e
#
_entry.id   e95a638d008c3f2523eb76e84cd1f50e
#
_cell.length_a   1.000
_cell.length_b   1.000
_cell.length_c   1.000
_cell.angle_alpha   90.00
_cell.angle_beta   90.00
_cell.angle_gamma   90.00
#
_symmetry.space_group_name_H-M   'P 1'
#
loop_
_entity.id
_entity.type
_entity.pdbx_description
1 polymer ?
#
loop_
_entity_poly.entity_id
_entity_poly.type
_entity_poly.pdbx_seq_one_letter_code
_entity_poly.pdbx_strand_id
1 'polypeptide(L)'
;EGAIDAASILKPMLARGEIQLIGATTPEEYRKTIQKDSALERRFGRVMVEEPTPAAAETILAGLMPRYERYHGVSIPPEAIHAAVELSVRYLPGRYLPDKAIDLLDEAAAARRIADASGNRRALTPADIARVVSKASGVPAERVGEAERERLANLEQRLAAEVIGQPQAVAIRRSRTGLRESGRPIGAMLFLGPTGVGKTQLARTLAKCWFGSEKALLRFDMSEYMERHTVARLLGAPPGYVGHDEGGQLTEAVRRRPYSVVLF
;
A
#
# COMPACT_ATOMS: atom_id res chain seq x y z
N GLU A 1 8.99 -3.62 -36.21
CA GLU A 1 8.51 -4.17 -37.51
C GLU A 1 8.47 -5.69 -37.39
N GLY A 2 7.29 -6.33 -37.50
CA GLY A 2 7.17 -7.79 -37.71
C GLY A 2 6.84 -8.64 -36.49
N ALA A 3 6.38 -8.11 -35.37
CA ALA A 3 5.73 -8.94 -34.37
C ALA A 3 4.36 -9.36 -34.94
N ILE A 4 4.26 -10.60 -35.43
CA ILE A 4 2.98 -11.21 -35.78
C ILE A 4 2.15 -11.16 -34.49
N ASP A 5 1.11 -10.32 -34.50
CA ASP A 5 0.23 -10.20 -33.35
C ASP A 5 -0.44 -11.56 -33.14
N ALA A 6 -0.08 -12.24 -32.02
CA ALA A 6 -0.64 -13.55 -31.68
C ALA A 6 -2.18 -13.54 -31.72
N ALA A 7 -2.79 -12.37 -31.46
CA ALA A 7 -4.23 -12.19 -31.55
C ALA A 7 -4.74 -12.37 -32.97
N SER A 8 -4.00 -11.96 -33.99
CA SER A 8 -4.43 -12.14 -35.42
C SER A 8 -4.43 -13.60 -35.88
N ILE A 9 -3.59 -14.43 -35.27
CA ILE A 9 -3.57 -15.89 -35.53
C ILE A 9 -4.67 -16.59 -34.73
N LEU A 10 -4.86 -16.21 -33.45
CA LEU A 10 -5.80 -16.87 -32.54
C LEU A 10 -7.28 -16.55 -32.86
N LYS A 11 -7.58 -15.32 -33.32
CA LYS A 11 -8.95 -14.90 -33.63
C LYS A 11 -9.69 -15.82 -34.61
N PRO A 12 -9.13 -16.21 -35.80
CA PRO A 12 -9.80 -17.10 -36.73
C PRO A 12 -10.03 -18.50 -36.13
N MET A 13 -9.07 -19.02 -35.35
CA MET A 13 -9.15 -20.36 -34.76
C MET A 13 -10.21 -20.41 -33.65
N LEU A 14 -10.26 -19.37 -32.80
CA LEU A 14 -11.32 -19.19 -31.81
C LEU A 14 -12.69 -18.99 -32.47
N ALA A 15 -12.73 -18.30 -33.62
CA ALA A 15 -13.96 -18.06 -34.35
C ALA A 15 -14.56 -19.36 -34.90
N ARG A 16 -13.72 -20.30 -35.31
CA ARG A 16 -14.13 -21.61 -35.84
C ARG A 16 -14.30 -22.69 -34.78
N GLY A 17 -13.97 -22.39 -33.52
CA GLY A 17 -14.02 -23.35 -32.42
C GLY A 17 -12.94 -24.43 -32.49
N GLU A 18 -11.87 -24.18 -33.22
CA GLU A 18 -10.75 -25.13 -33.42
C GLU A 18 -9.85 -25.23 -32.19
N ILE A 19 -9.89 -24.22 -31.30
CA ILE A 19 -9.12 -24.21 -30.08
C ILE A 19 -10.00 -23.85 -28.88
N GLN A 20 -9.68 -24.45 -27.73
CA GLN A 20 -10.19 -24.04 -26.42
C GLN A 20 -9.07 -23.30 -25.72
N LEU A 21 -9.35 -22.07 -25.24
CA LEU A 21 -8.35 -21.21 -24.65
C LEU A 21 -8.85 -20.70 -23.29
N ILE A 22 -8.01 -20.83 -22.26
CA ILE A 22 -8.17 -20.16 -20.98
C ILE A 22 -7.09 -19.09 -20.89
N GLY A 23 -7.51 -17.84 -20.79
CA GLY A 23 -6.62 -16.69 -20.62
C GLY A 23 -6.73 -16.12 -19.21
N ALA A 24 -5.61 -15.66 -18.67
CA ALA A 24 -5.55 -14.90 -17.43
C ALA A 24 -4.98 -13.50 -17.73
N THR A 25 -5.63 -12.48 -17.21
CA THR A 25 -5.21 -11.09 -17.38
C THR A 25 -5.72 -10.24 -16.22
N THR A 26 -5.21 -9.03 -16.09
CA THR A 26 -5.73 -8.06 -15.11
C THR A 26 -6.99 -7.36 -15.62
N PRO A 27 -7.87 -6.86 -14.72
CA PRO A 27 -9.05 -6.08 -15.15
C PRO A 27 -8.68 -4.85 -15.98
N GLU A 28 -7.53 -4.25 -15.74
CA GLU A 28 -7.05 -3.08 -16.46
C GLU A 28 -6.61 -3.44 -17.89
N GLU A 29 -5.81 -4.49 -18.04
CA GLU A 29 -5.38 -4.99 -19.33
C GLU A 29 -6.56 -5.50 -20.15
N TYR A 30 -7.52 -6.21 -19.52
CA TYR A 30 -8.76 -6.62 -20.17
C TYR A 30 -9.49 -5.43 -20.79
N ARG A 31 -9.67 -4.33 -20.05
CA ARG A 31 -10.32 -3.10 -20.55
C ARG A 31 -9.55 -2.45 -21.69
N LYS A 32 -8.21 -2.45 -21.60
CA LYS A 32 -7.33 -1.82 -22.62
C LYS A 32 -7.26 -2.61 -23.92
N THR A 33 -7.37 -3.92 -23.86
CA THR A 33 -7.11 -4.84 -24.98
C THR A 33 -8.33 -5.63 -25.41
N ILE A 34 -8.79 -6.59 -24.59
CA ILE A 34 -9.85 -7.55 -24.97
C ILE A 34 -11.20 -6.87 -25.14
N GLN A 35 -11.57 -5.97 -24.23
CA GLN A 35 -12.87 -5.28 -24.29
C GLN A 35 -13.02 -4.35 -25.50
N LYS A 36 -11.91 -3.83 -26.03
CA LYS A 36 -11.92 -3.02 -27.26
C LYS A 36 -12.09 -3.85 -28.54
N ASP A 37 -11.83 -5.14 -28.47
CA ASP A 37 -11.93 -6.07 -29.58
C ASP A 37 -13.22 -6.89 -29.46
N SER A 38 -14.26 -6.44 -30.15
CA SER A 38 -15.58 -7.08 -30.11
C SER A 38 -15.58 -8.55 -30.56
N ALA A 39 -14.60 -8.98 -31.36
CA ALA A 39 -14.47 -10.35 -31.81
C ALA A 39 -13.94 -11.27 -30.71
N LEU A 40 -13.03 -10.78 -29.88
CA LEU A 40 -12.52 -11.50 -28.72
C LEU A 40 -13.51 -11.42 -27.54
N GLU A 41 -14.08 -10.26 -27.27
CA GLU A 41 -15.01 -10.08 -26.12
C GLU A 41 -16.21 -11.04 -26.19
N ARG A 42 -16.77 -11.27 -27.38
CA ARG A 42 -17.92 -12.18 -27.57
C ARG A 42 -17.55 -13.67 -27.45
N ARG A 43 -16.27 -14.02 -27.45
CA ARG A 43 -15.78 -15.40 -27.43
C ARG A 43 -15.27 -15.86 -26.07
N PHE A 44 -14.91 -14.91 -25.22
CA PHE A 44 -14.46 -15.21 -23.87
C PHE A 44 -15.56 -14.98 -22.83
N GLY A 45 -15.89 -16.04 -22.10
CA GLY A 45 -16.67 -15.92 -20.88
C GLY A 45 -15.82 -15.28 -19.77
N ARG A 46 -16.28 -14.17 -19.18
CA ARG A 46 -15.58 -13.50 -18.10
C ARG A 46 -15.80 -14.23 -16.78
N VAL A 47 -14.70 -14.61 -16.14
CA VAL A 47 -14.69 -15.13 -14.77
C VAL A 47 -13.87 -14.16 -13.91
N MET A 48 -14.54 -13.45 -13.00
CA MET A 48 -13.86 -12.55 -12.06
C MET A 48 -13.28 -13.38 -10.92
N VAL A 49 -11.98 -13.18 -10.67
CA VAL A 49 -11.27 -13.75 -9.53
C VAL A 49 -10.97 -12.61 -8.57
N GLU A 50 -11.66 -12.60 -7.44
CA GLU A 50 -11.52 -11.55 -6.44
C GLU A 50 -10.37 -11.83 -5.48
N GLU A 51 -9.87 -10.77 -4.80
CA GLU A 51 -8.89 -10.89 -3.74
C GLU A 51 -9.48 -11.72 -2.59
N PRO A 52 -8.76 -12.75 -2.08
CA PRO A 52 -9.25 -13.53 -0.95
C PRO A 52 -9.37 -12.68 0.31
N THR A 53 -10.33 -13.03 1.16
CA THR A 53 -10.44 -12.44 2.50
C THR A 53 -9.18 -12.76 3.33
N PRO A 54 -8.85 -11.95 4.35
CA PRO A 54 -7.71 -12.25 5.23
C PRO A 54 -7.72 -13.66 5.78
N ALA A 55 -8.86 -14.17 6.24
CA ALA A 55 -9.00 -15.54 6.76
C ALA A 55 -8.77 -16.61 5.67
N ALA A 56 -9.26 -16.38 4.45
CA ALA A 56 -8.99 -17.27 3.32
C ALA A 56 -7.52 -17.25 2.94
N ALA A 57 -6.88 -16.06 2.97
CA ALA A 57 -5.46 -15.93 2.70
C ALA A 57 -4.59 -16.66 3.72
N GLU A 58 -4.93 -16.61 5.02
CA GLU A 58 -4.24 -17.40 6.05
C GLU A 58 -4.32 -18.91 5.75
N THR A 59 -5.48 -19.39 5.33
CA THR A 59 -5.67 -20.80 4.96
C THR A 59 -4.81 -21.20 3.74
N ILE A 60 -4.77 -20.35 2.72
CA ILE A 60 -3.92 -20.53 1.54
C ILE A 60 -2.45 -20.57 1.94
N LEU A 61 -2.01 -19.62 2.76
CA LEU A 61 -0.63 -19.53 3.23
C LEU A 61 -0.23 -20.74 4.06
N ALA A 62 -1.09 -21.20 4.99
CA ALA A 62 -0.85 -22.41 5.77
C ALA A 62 -0.58 -23.63 4.89
N GLY A 63 -1.28 -23.75 3.76
CA GLY A 63 -1.03 -24.81 2.77
C GLY A 63 0.30 -24.67 2.01
N LEU A 64 0.79 -23.45 1.82
CA LEU A 64 2.02 -23.16 1.08
C LEU A 64 3.28 -23.22 1.94
N MET A 65 3.19 -22.86 3.22
CA MET A 65 4.34 -22.67 4.11
C MET A 65 5.24 -23.90 4.28
N PRO A 66 4.77 -25.16 4.27
CA PRO A 66 5.66 -26.33 4.33
C PRO A 66 6.71 -26.39 3.21
N ARG A 67 6.43 -25.77 2.05
CA ARG A 67 7.41 -25.67 0.95
C ARG A 67 8.45 -24.59 1.22
N TYR A 68 8.05 -23.45 1.76
CA TYR A 68 8.92 -22.34 2.13
C TYR A 68 9.82 -22.69 3.32
N GLU A 69 9.27 -23.37 4.33
CA GLU A 69 10.04 -23.89 5.47
C GLU A 69 11.17 -24.83 5.03
N ARG A 70 10.87 -25.72 4.09
CA ARG A 70 11.91 -26.63 3.53
C ARG A 70 12.96 -25.88 2.73
N TYR A 71 12.56 -24.85 1.97
CA TYR A 71 13.48 -24.07 1.14
C TYR A 71 14.39 -23.18 1.97
N HIS A 72 13.84 -22.48 2.95
CA HIS A 72 14.60 -21.55 3.80
C HIS A 72 15.25 -22.25 5.01
N GLY A 73 14.80 -23.42 5.40
CA GLY A 73 15.27 -24.11 6.61
C GLY A 73 14.80 -23.43 7.91
N VAL A 74 13.73 -22.64 7.87
CA VAL A 74 13.17 -21.84 8.96
C VAL A 74 11.74 -22.32 9.21
N SER A 75 11.31 -22.44 10.47
CA SER A 75 9.91 -22.76 10.79
C SER A 75 9.05 -21.51 10.70
N ILE A 76 7.85 -21.64 10.12
CA ILE A 76 6.90 -20.56 9.90
C ILE A 76 5.60 -20.86 10.66
N PRO A 77 5.51 -20.46 11.93
CA PRO A 77 4.36 -20.77 12.76
C PRO A 77 3.11 -19.94 12.36
N PRO A 78 1.91 -20.39 12.76
CA PRO A 78 0.65 -19.71 12.44
C PRO A 78 0.61 -18.23 12.83
N GLU A 79 1.27 -17.87 13.93
CA GLU A 79 1.36 -16.46 14.41
C GLU A 79 2.13 -15.57 13.42
N ALA A 80 3.14 -16.11 12.76
CA ALA A 80 3.88 -15.37 11.72
C ALA A 80 3.02 -15.20 10.45
N ILE A 81 2.24 -16.23 10.08
CA ILE A 81 1.30 -16.16 8.96
C ILE A 81 0.24 -15.09 9.23
N HIS A 82 -0.38 -15.13 10.41
CA HIS A 82 -1.37 -14.14 10.84
C HIS A 82 -0.79 -12.72 10.79
N ALA A 83 0.41 -12.51 11.37
CA ALA A 83 1.09 -11.22 11.33
C ALA A 83 1.38 -10.75 9.90
N ALA A 84 1.79 -11.65 9.00
CA ALA A 84 2.06 -11.29 7.59
C ALA A 84 0.78 -10.85 6.88
N VAL A 85 -0.35 -11.53 7.09
CA VAL A 85 -1.63 -11.14 6.50
C VAL A 85 -2.11 -9.81 7.08
N GLU A 86 -2.19 -9.68 8.41
CA GLU A 86 -2.65 -8.47 9.08
C GLU A 86 -1.82 -7.24 8.69
N LEU A 87 -0.49 -7.35 8.82
CA LEU A 87 0.42 -6.23 8.55
C LEU A 87 0.47 -5.88 7.06
N SER A 88 0.36 -6.86 6.16
CA SER A 88 0.30 -6.60 4.72
C SER A 88 -0.98 -5.84 4.33
N VAL A 89 -2.12 -6.21 4.87
CA VAL A 89 -3.40 -5.49 4.65
C VAL A 89 -3.31 -4.07 5.17
N ARG A 90 -2.71 -3.90 6.35
CA ARG A 90 -2.61 -2.60 7.02
C ARG A 90 -1.60 -1.66 6.38
N TYR A 91 -0.42 -2.16 5.98
CA TYR A 91 0.72 -1.32 5.58
C TYR A 91 1.08 -1.38 4.09
N LEU A 92 0.52 -2.32 3.32
CA LEU A 92 0.79 -2.48 1.88
C LEU A 92 -0.52 -2.41 1.04
N PRO A 93 -1.20 -1.24 1.00
CA PRO A 93 -2.50 -1.12 0.32
C PRO A 93 -2.40 -1.21 -1.20
N GLY A 94 -1.21 -1.02 -1.79
CA GLY A 94 -0.99 -1.08 -3.24
C GLY A 94 -0.76 -2.48 -3.80
N ARG A 95 -0.88 -3.54 -2.98
CA ARG A 95 -0.70 -4.94 -3.36
C ARG A 95 -1.87 -5.78 -2.87
N TYR A 96 -2.07 -6.95 -3.47
CA TYR A 96 -3.20 -7.84 -3.19
C TYR A 96 -2.78 -9.10 -2.44
N LEU A 97 -3.70 -9.65 -1.65
CA LEU A 97 -3.55 -10.98 -1.07
C LEU A 97 -3.77 -12.06 -2.15
N PRO A 98 -3.12 -13.24 -2.04
CA PRO A 98 -2.17 -13.62 -0.98
C PRO A 98 -0.74 -13.13 -1.21
N ASP A 99 -0.39 -12.65 -2.41
CA ASP A 99 1.00 -12.36 -2.83
C ASP A 99 1.74 -11.44 -1.87
N LYS A 100 1.13 -10.34 -1.44
CA LYS A 100 1.78 -9.40 -0.51
C LYS A 100 2.19 -10.03 0.83
N ALA A 101 1.44 -11.02 1.29
CA ALA A 101 1.77 -11.74 2.52
C ALA A 101 2.80 -12.86 2.27
N ILE A 102 2.79 -13.49 1.09
CA ILE A 102 3.83 -14.43 0.66
C ILE A 102 5.17 -13.72 0.58
N ASP A 103 5.24 -12.56 -0.08
CA ASP A 103 6.47 -11.77 -0.20
C ASP A 103 7.07 -11.43 1.18
N LEU A 104 6.22 -11.03 2.14
CA LEU A 104 6.68 -10.72 3.49
C LEU A 104 7.25 -11.94 4.21
N LEU A 105 6.60 -13.09 4.09
CA LEU A 105 7.06 -14.33 4.70
C LEU A 105 8.36 -14.84 4.06
N ASP A 106 8.46 -14.75 2.75
CA ASP A 106 9.66 -15.16 2.00
C ASP A 106 10.86 -14.28 2.37
N GLU A 107 10.71 -12.95 2.35
CA GLU A 107 11.78 -12.02 2.71
C GLU A 107 12.19 -12.17 4.18
N ALA A 108 11.21 -12.34 5.09
CA ALA A 108 11.50 -12.54 6.51
C ALA A 108 12.23 -13.87 6.77
N ALA A 109 11.82 -14.95 6.07
CA ALA A 109 12.48 -16.25 6.18
C ALA A 109 13.91 -16.21 5.62
N ALA A 110 14.12 -15.54 4.49
CA ALA A 110 15.44 -15.32 3.92
C ALA A 110 16.35 -14.51 4.85
N ALA A 111 15.83 -13.41 5.42
CA ALA A 111 16.57 -12.59 6.38
C ALA A 111 16.94 -13.38 7.65
N ARG A 112 16.01 -14.21 8.14
CA ARG A 112 16.24 -15.05 9.30
C ARG A 112 17.32 -16.10 9.04
N ARG A 113 17.29 -16.73 7.88
CA ARG A 113 18.31 -17.70 7.44
C ARG A 113 19.70 -17.08 7.41
N ILE A 114 19.82 -15.84 6.87
CA ILE A 114 21.09 -15.13 6.79
C ILE A 114 21.63 -14.77 8.19
N ALA A 115 20.73 -14.32 9.08
CA ALA A 115 21.11 -13.93 10.44
C ALA A 115 21.50 -15.12 11.32
N ASP A 116 21.06 -16.33 10.99
CA ASP A 116 21.32 -17.54 11.77
C ASP A 116 22.40 -18.42 11.13
N ALA A 117 23.64 -17.92 11.12
CA ALA A 117 24.80 -18.66 10.63
C ALA A 117 25.11 -19.95 11.45
N SER A 118 24.48 -20.15 12.60
CA SER A 118 24.70 -21.28 13.51
C SER A 118 23.86 -22.52 13.21
N GLY A 119 22.98 -22.47 12.20
CA GLY A 119 22.19 -23.63 11.73
C GLY A 119 21.08 -24.10 12.68
N ASN A 120 20.76 -23.33 13.71
CA ASN A 120 19.67 -23.62 14.63
C ASN A 120 18.35 -23.17 14.00
N ARG A 121 17.46 -24.11 13.63
CA ARG A 121 16.14 -23.83 13.02
C ARG A 121 15.29 -22.97 13.97
N ARG A 122 15.43 -21.67 13.88
CA ARG A 122 14.59 -20.74 14.65
C ARG A 122 13.27 -20.49 13.92
N ALA A 123 12.19 -20.48 14.69
CA ALA A 123 10.89 -20.09 14.17
C ALA A 123 10.88 -18.61 13.80
N LEU A 124 10.15 -18.28 12.74
CA LEU A 124 9.82 -16.91 12.36
C LEU A 124 8.92 -16.29 13.44
N THR A 125 9.16 -15.03 13.77
CA THR A 125 8.38 -14.31 14.75
C THR A 125 7.61 -13.17 14.09
N PRO A 126 6.49 -12.68 14.69
CA PRO A 126 5.81 -11.48 14.23
C PRO A 126 6.73 -10.25 14.14
N ALA A 127 7.76 -10.16 14.98
CA ALA A 127 8.76 -9.08 14.94
C ALA A 127 9.65 -9.16 13.69
N ASP A 128 9.91 -10.35 13.16
CA ASP A 128 10.65 -10.51 11.90
C ASP A 128 9.82 -9.96 10.73
N ILE A 129 8.52 -10.25 10.70
CA ILE A 129 7.57 -9.71 9.72
C ILE A 129 7.49 -8.19 9.85
N ALA A 130 7.36 -7.65 11.08
CA ALA A 130 7.31 -6.21 11.31
C ALA A 130 8.56 -5.49 10.77
N ARG A 131 9.74 -6.09 10.86
CA ARG A 131 10.98 -5.54 10.28
C ARG A 131 10.92 -5.46 8.76
N VAL A 132 10.40 -6.48 8.08
CA VAL A 132 10.24 -6.48 6.61
C VAL A 132 9.22 -5.44 6.19
N VAL A 133 8.06 -5.39 6.86
CA VAL A 133 7.03 -4.37 6.61
C VAL A 133 7.58 -2.96 6.81
N SER A 134 8.41 -2.75 7.83
CA SER A 134 9.07 -1.47 8.09
C SER A 134 9.91 -1.01 6.90
N LYS A 135 10.69 -1.89 6.31
CA LYS A 135 11.49 -1.58 5.11
C LYS A 135 10.60 -1.24 3.91
N ALA A 136 9.53 -2.02 3.70
CA ALA A 136 8.65 -1.87 2.56
C ALA A 136 7.75 -0.63 2.66
N SER A 137 7.26 -0.29 3.86
CA SER A 137 6.33 0.82 4.11
C SER A 137 7.01 2.12 4.52
N GLY A 138 8.26 2.05 5.00
CA GLY A 138 8.97 3.18 5.60
C GLY A 138 8.51 3.54 7.03
N VAL A 139 7.62 2.76 7.63
CA VAL A 139 7.16 2.94 9.02
C VAL A 139 8.13 2.21 9.95
N PRO A 140 8.65 2.84 11.02
CA PRO A 140 9.57 2.18 11.97
C PRO A 140 9.02 0.87 12.52
N ALA A 141 9.87 -0.17 12.63
CA ALA A 141 9.46 -1.51 13.04
C ALA A 141 8.81 -1.55 14.43
N GLU A 142 9.29 -0.72 15.35
CA GLU A 142 8.73 -0.57 16.70
C GLU A 142 7.28 -0.09 16.67
N ARG A 143 6.88 0.57 15.61
CA ARG A 143 5.53 1.11 15.42
C ARG A 143 4.60 0.22 14.61
N VAL A 144 5.15 -0.72 13.86
CA VAL A 144 4.37 -1.63 13.01
C VAL A 144 3.48 -2.55 13.86
N GLY A 145 3.94 -2.93 15.05
CA GLY A 145 3.18 -3.78 15.99
C GLY A 145 2.37 -3.04 17.06
N GLU A 146 2.51 -1.70 17.19
CA GLU A 146 1.76 -0.93 18.19
C GLU A 146 0.26 -0.85 17.87
N ALA A 147 -0.57 -1.12 18.85
CA ALA A 147 -2.01 -0.90 18.73
C ALA A 147 -2.30 0.60 18.47
N GLU A 148 -3.22 0.91 17.58
CA GLU A 148 -3.54 2.30 17.19
C GLU A 148 -3.96 3.16 18.40
N ARG A 149 -4.58 2.54 19.41
CA ARG A 149 -4.95 3.20 20.68
C ARG A 149 -3.74 3.69 21.48
N GLU A 150 -2.67 2.89 21.55
CA GLU A 150 -1.45 3.28 22.26
C GLU A 150 -0.70 4.38 21.54
N ARG A 151 -0.69 4.35 20.21
CA ARG A 151 -0.10 5.40 19.36
C ARG A 151 -0.79 6.75 19.59
N LEU A 152 -2.12 6.75 19.65
CA LEU A 152 -2.93 7.95 19.87
C LEU A 152 -2.83 8.46 21.31
N ALA A 153 -2.76 7.58 22.30
CA ALA A 153 -2.59 7.96 23.69
C ALA A 153 -1.28 8.71 23.93
N ASN A 154 -0.21 8.29 23.26
CA ASN A 154 1.13 8.88 23.43
C ASN A 154 1.38 10.08 22.49
N LEU A 155 0.49 10.33 21.51
CA LEU A 155 0.69 11.36 20.49
C LEU A 155 0.71 12.77 21.11
N GLU A 156 -0.23 13.08 21.99
CA GLU A 156 -0.32 14.38 22.66
C GLU A 156 0.94 14.70 23.47
N GLN A 157 1.44 13.72 24.22
CA GLN A 157 2.65 13.91 25.03
C GLN A 157 3.88 14.13 24.15
N ARG A 158 4.01 13.40 23.07
CA ARG A 158 5.12 13.56 22.10
C ARG A 158 5.05 14.89 21.36
N LEU A 159 3.86 15.31 20.94
CA LEU A 159 3.67 16.63 20.32
C LEU A 159 3.97 17.76 21.30
N ALA A 160 3.49 17.67 22.55
CA ALA A 160 3.74 18.65 23.58
C ALA A 160 5.24 18.81 23.92
N ALA A 161 6.01 17.73 23.82
CA ALA A 161 7.45 17.77 24.05
C ALA A 161 8.23 18.50 22.95
N GLU A 162 7.75 18.45 21.68
CA GLU A 162 8.44 19.05 20.54
C GLU A 162 7.86 20.43 20.12
N VAL A 163 6.59 20.71 20.44
CA VAL A 163 5.90 21.96 20.06
C VAL A 163 5.63 22.81 21.29
N ILE A 164 6.47 23.81 21.50
CA ILE A 164 6.39 24.74 22.65
C ILE A 164 5.43 25.88 22.29
N GLY A 165 4.55 26.26 23.23
CA GLY A 165 3.72 27.45 23.14
C GLY A 165 2.40 27.33 22.37
N GLN A 166 1.99 26.14 21.95
CA GLN A 166 0.73 25.90 21.23
C GLN A 166 -0.12 24.76 21.85
N PRO A 167 -0.51 24.81 23.11
CA PRO A 167 -1.17 23.70 23.80
C PRO A 167 -2.52 23.31 23.19
N GLN A 168 -3.27 24.28 22.64
CA GLN A 168 -4.55 24.01 21.99
C GLN A 168 -4.40 23.34 20.62
N ALA A 169 -3.31 23.63 19.90
CA ALA A 169 -3.00 22.96 18.63
C ALA A 169 -2.47 21.53 18.82
N VAL A 170 -1.88 21.27 19.98
CA VAL A 170 -1.38 19.94 20.39
C VAL A 170 -2.53 19.03 20.84
N ALA A 171 -3.61 19.59 21.41
CA ALA A 171 -4.81 18.85 21.79
C ALA A 171 -5.61 18.40 20.55
N ILE A 172 -5.03 17.55 19.75
CA ILE A 172 -5.68 16.94 18.58
C ILE A 172 -6.79 16.02 19.09
N ARG A 173 -8.02 16.43 18.91
CA ARG A 173 -9.21 15.78 19.48
C ARG A 173 -9.23 14.28 19.21
N ARG A 174 -9.36 13.50 20.26
CA ARG A 174 -9.69 12.06 20.33
C ARG A 174 -10.97 11.65 19.58
N SER A 175 -11.70 12.57 18.96
CA SER A 175 -13.11 12.39 18.62
C SER A 175 -13.42 11.58 17.36
N ARG A 176 -12.44 10.92 16.71
CA ARG A 176 -12.74 10.09 15.51
C ARG A 176 -12.08 8.72 15.49
N THR A 177 -11.80 8.14 16.65
CA THR A 177 -11.12 6.84 16.77
C THR A 177 -12.04 5.63 16.77
N GLY A 178 -13.32 5.77 16.40
CA GLY A 178 -14.29 4.68 16.53
C GLY A 178 -14.72 3.97 15.25
N LEU A 179 -14.68 4.62 14.11
CA LEU A 179 -15.22 4.05 12.85
C LEU A 179 -14.31 4.46 11.67
N ARG A 180 -13.35 3.61 11.40
CA ARG A 180 -12.51 3.75 10.22
C ARG A 180 -13.27 3.25 9.00
N GLU A 181 -13.83 4.15 8.21
CA GLU A 181 -14.29 3.79 6.87
C GLU A 181 -13.06 3.59 5.97
N SER A 182 -12.97 2.41 5.38
CA SER A 182 -11.96 2.10 4.37
C SER A 182 -11.99 3.15 3.24
N GLY A 183 -10.83 3.73 2.93
CA GLY A 183 -10.70 4.70 1.84
C GLY A 183 -10.75 6.18 2.25
N ARG A 184 -10.93 6.51 3.55
CA ARG A 184 -10.88 7.91 4.03
C ARG A 184 -9.57 8.23 4.77
N PRO A 185 -9.08 9.50 4.71
CA PRO A 185 -7.93 9.92 5.49
C PRO A 185 -8.23 9.80 6.99
N ILE A 186 -7.19 9.52 7.79
CA ILE A 186 -7.29 9.38 9.25
C ILE A 186 -7.82 10.65 9.90
N GLY A 187 -7.49 11.82 9.33
CA GLY A 187 -8.00 13.10 9.77
C GLY A 187 -7.69 14.21 8.77
N ALA A 188 -8.52 15.24 8.77
CA ALA A 188 -8.28 16.50 8.09
C ALA A 188 -8.27 17.63 9.12
N MET A 189 -7.23 18.47 9.08
CA MET A 189 -7.01 19.54 10.06
C MET A 189 -6.79 20.86 9.32
N LEU A 190 -7.35 21.93 9.84
CA LEU A 190 -7.12 23.26 9.34
C LEU A 190 -6.38 24.07 10.42
N PHE A 191 -5.12 24.46 10.13
CA PHE A 191 -4.33 25.30 11.03
C PHE A 191 -4.52 26.77 10.68
N LEU A 192 -5.18 27.52 11.56
CA LEU A 192 -5.44 28.94 11.41
C LEU A 192 -4.50 29.76 12.30
N GLY A 193 -3.92 30.80 11.73
CA GLY A 193 -3.03 31.71 12.47
C GLY A 193 -2.18 32.58 11.55
N PRO A 194 -1.56 33.66 12.06
CA PRO A 194 -0.67 34.52 11.30
C PRO A 194 0.53 33.79 10.70
N THR A 195 1.23 34.45 9.78
CA THR A 195 2.48 33.93 9.21
C THR A 195 3.55 33.86 10.32
N GLY A 196 4.39 32.81 10.28
CA GLY A 196 5.51 32.68 11.24
C GLY A 196 5.20 32.00 12.58
N VAL A 197 3.93 31.71 12.90
CA VAL A 197 3.55 31.08 14.21
C VAL A 197 3.81 29.55 14.28
N GLY A 198 4.47 28.96 13.31
CA GLY A 198 4.87 27.55 13.36
C GLY A 198 3.89 26.53 12.78
N LYS A 199 2.89 26.94 11.95
CA LYS A 199 1.93 25.99 11.31
C LYS A 199 2.60 24.85 10.55
N THR A 200 3.61 25.17 9.74
CA THR A 200 4.39 24.17 8.99
C THR A 200 5.25 23.28 9.91
N GLN A 201 5.79 23.87 10.99
CA GLN A 201 6.56 23.10 11.97
C GLN A 201 5.66 22.09 12.70
N LEU A 202 4.46 22.49 13.06
CA LEU A 202 3.47 21.59 13.66
C LEU A 202 3.15 20.39 12.73
N ALA A 203 2.99 20.65 11.41
CA ALA A 203 2.76 19.59 10.44
C ALA A 203 3.97 18.64 10.31
N ARG A 204 5.21 19.15 10.36
CA ARG A 204 6.45 18.34 10.36
C ARG A 204 6.53 17.46 11.62
N THR A 205 6.30 18.07 12.78
CA THR A 205 6.30 17.34 14.06
C THR A 205 5.22 16.26 14.07
N LEU A 206 4.03 16.56 13.52
CA LEU A 206 2.96 15.57 13.36
C LEU A 206 3.40 14.38 12.49
N ALA A 207 4.03 14.64 11.35
CA ALA A 207 4.55 13.58 10.49
C ALA A 207 5.61 12.72 11.19
N LYS A 208 6.54 13.37 11.92
CA LYS A 208 7.55 12.70 12.73
C LYS A 208 6.94 11.86 13.86
N CYS A 209 5.99 12.41 14.61
CA CYS A 209 5.33 11.73 15.70
C CYS A 209 4.45 10.57 15.22
N TRP A 210 3.77 10.73 14.09
CA TRP A 210 2.83 9.72 13.56
C TRP A 210 3.53 8.62 12.76
N PHE A 211 4.42 9.01 11.84
CA PHE A 211 5.06 8.09 10.91
C PHE A 211 6.56 7.88 11.16
N GLY A 212 7.13 8.50 12.20
CA GLY A 212 8.51 8.31 12.61
C GLY A 212 9.55 9.10 11.83
N SER A 213 9.14 9.87 10.82
CA SER A 213 10.04 10.62 9.98
C SER A 213 9.43 11.94 9.52
N GLU A 214 10.21 13.01 9.55
CA GLU A 214 9.81 14.28 8.92
C GLU A 214 9.65 14.17 7.40
N LYS A 215 10.34 13.20 6.78
CA LYS A 215 10.20 12.89 5.34
C LYS A 215 8.84 12.32 4.96
N ALA A 216 8.00 11.92 5.94
CA ALA A 216 6.62 11.54 5.73
C ALA A 216 5.69 12.74 5.55
N LEU A 217 6.21 13.98 5.55
CA LEU A 217 5.47 15.17 5.15
C LEU A 217 5.57 15.38 3.64
N LEU A 218 4.44 15.34 2.95
CA LEU A 218 4.28 15.77 1.56
C LEU A 218 3.73 17.19 1.57
N ARG A 219 4.50 18.17 1.08
CA ARG A 219 4.10 19.57 1.02
C ARG A 219 3.78 19.97 -0.41
N PHE A 220 2.61 20.56 -0.59
CA PHE A 220 2.18 21.18 -1.85
C PHE A 220 1.89 22.65 -1.59
N ASP A 221 2.59 23.55 -2.30
CA ASP A 221 2.34 24.98 -2.22
C ASP A 221 1.22 25.33 -3.20
N MET A 222 0.05 25.67 -2.66
CA MET A 222 -1.14 25.90 -3.47
C MET A 222 -1.02 27.14 -4.37
N SER A 223 -0.06 28.03 -4.09
CA SER A 223 0.22 29.17 -4.99
C SER A 223 0.72 28.74 -6.38
N GLU A 224 1.34 27.55 -6.47
CA GLU A 224 1.80 26.97 -7.75
C GLU A 224 0.65 26.38 -8.58
N TYR A 225 -0.54 26.21 -7.98
CA TYR A 225 -1.69 25.52 -8.58
C TYR A 225 -2.91 26.45 -8.79
N MET A 226 -2.69 27.75 -8.91
CA MET A 226 -3.78 28.73 -9.07
C MET A 226 -4.45 28.69 -10.45
N GLU A 227 -3.75 28.23 -11.48
CA GLU A 227 -4.26 28.14 -12.83
C GLU A 227 -4.90 26.78 -13.14
N ARG A 228 -5.96 26.75 -13.97
CA ARG A 228 -6.71 25.52 -14.27
C ARG A 228 -5.85 24.38 -14.81
N HIS A 229 -4.87 24.69 -15.64
CA HIS A 229 -3.97 23.66 -16.20
C HIS A 229 -3.00 23.10 -15.17
N THR A 230 -2.65 23.83 -14.11
CA THR A 230 -1.76 23.34 -13.05
C THR A 230 -2.48 22.40 -12.09
N VAL A 231 -3.81 22.50 -11.97
CA VAL A 231 -4.63 21.53 -11.20
C VAL A 231 -4.54 20.12 -11.82
N ALA A 232 -4.49 20.03 -13.16
CA ALA A 232 -4.28 18.75 -13.83
C ALA A 232 -2.91 18.13 -13.50
N ARG A 233 -1.87 18.94 -13.28
CA ARG A 233 -0.56 18.44 -12.79
C ARG A 233 -0.65 17.90 -11.36
N LEU A 234 -1.52 18.45 -10.52
CA LEU A 234 -1.68 18.01 -9.15
C LEU A 234 -2.44 16.68 -9.07
N LEU A 235 -3.57 16.56 -9.76
CA LEU A 235 -4.50 15.43 -9.68
C LEU A 235 -4.33 14.38 -10.79
N GLY A 236 -3.72 14.76 -11.91
CA GLY A 236 -3.67 14.00 -13.15
C GLY A 236 -4.64 14.55 -14.19
N ALA A 237 -4.34 14.35 -15.48
CA ALA A 237 -5.21 14.75 -16.57
C ALA A 237 -6.43 13.83 -16.68
N PRO A 238 -7.62 14.35 -17.03
CA PRO A 238 -8.80 13.55 -17.27
C PRO A 238 -8.60 12.58 -18.45
N PRO A 239 -9.36 11.47 -18.52
CA PRO A 239 -9.32 10.56 -19.64
C PRO A 239 -9.54 11.29 -20.98
N GLY A 240 -8.65 11.01 -21.97
CA GLY A 240 -8.71 11.60 -23.30
C GLY A 240 -7.86 12.86 -23.50
N TYR A 241 -7.19 13.37 -22.47
CA TYR A 241 -6.24 14.48 -22.58
C TYR A 241 -4.80 13.98 -22.61
N VAL A 242 -3.92 14.76 -23.26
CA VAL A 242 -2.46 14.48 -23.29
C VAL A 242 -1.93 14.50 -21.86
N GLY A 243 -1.17 13.44 -21.49
CA GLY A 243 -0.64 13.27 -20.12
C GLY A 243 -1.56 12.50 -19.17
N HIS A 244 -2.64 11.88 -19.64
CA HIS A 244 -3.52 11.03 -18.80
C HIS A 244 -2.77 9.83 -18.19
N ASP A 245 -1.78 9.29 -18.88
CA ASP A 245 -0.95 8.18 -18.41
C ASP A 245 0.14 8.65 -17.40
N GLU A 246 0.40 9.96 -17.34
CA GLU A 246 1.25 10.58 -16.33
C GLU A 246 0.39 10.91 -15.10
N GLY A 247 0.46 10.10 -14.07
CA GLY A 247 -0.29 10.33 -12.83
C GLY A 247 -0.02 11.74 -12.23
N GLY A 248 -1.00 12.30 -11.50
CA GLY A 248 -0.82 13.62 -10.86
C GLY A 248 0.24 13.59 -9.75
N GLN A 249 0.89 14.73 -9.51
CA GLN A 249 1.95 14.85 -8.51
C GLN A 249 1.49 14.43 -7.11
N LEU A 250 0.28 14.82 -6.71
CA LEU A 250 -0.32 14.42 -5.43
C LEU A 250 -0.64 12.93 -5.41
N THR A 251 -1.32 12.45 -6.45
CA THR A 251 -1.78 11.06 -6.52
C THR A 251 -0.61 10.09 -6.54
N GLU A 252 0.44 10.39 -7.32
CA GLU A 252 1.66 9.59 -7.36
C GLU A 252 2.47 9.66 -6.06
N ALA A 253 2.59 10.86 -5.45
CA ALA A 253 3.30 11.02 -4.18
C ALA A 253 2.63 10.20 -3.06
N VAL A 254 1.30 10.26 -2.96
CA VAL A 254 0.53 9.50 -1.98
C VAL A 254 0.55 8.00 -2.29
N ARG A 255 0.50 7.59 -3.57
CA ARG A 255 0.61 6.18 -3.98
C ARG A 255 1.96 5.59 -3.58
N ARG A 256 3.05 6.36 -3.76
CA ARG A 256 4.40 5.92 -3.37
C ARG A 256 4.62 5.93 -1.86
N ARG A 257 3.94 6.83 -1.13
CA ARG A 257 4.07 6.99 0.32
C ARG A 257 2.68 7.10 0.97
N PRO A 258 1.94 6.00 1.10
CA PRO A 258 0.57 6.01 1.61
C PRO A 258 0.49 6.42 3.09
N TYR A 259 1.59 6.26 3.84
CA TYR A 259 1.71 6.71 5.23
C TYR A 259 2.42 8.07 5.28
N SER A 260 1.66 9.13 5.00
CA SER A 260 2.20 10.49 4.97
C SER A 260 1.18 11.51 5.49
N VAL A 261 1.69 12.64 5.95
CA VAL A 261 0.91 13.85 6.19
C VAL A 261 0.98 14.69 4.92
N VAL A 262 -0.16 15.03 4.35
CA VAL A 262 -0.23 15.94 3.22
C VAL A 262 -0.54 17.34 3.73
N LEU A 263 0.34 18.28 3.47
CA LEU A 263 0.20 19.69 3.82
C LEU A 263 -0.02 20.52 2.55
N PHE A 264 -1.14 21.19 2.50
CA PHE A 264 -1.45 22.20 1.50
C PHE A 264 -1.23 23.60 2.06
#